data_d249126162f4ad7919ac0deec96288da
#
_entry.id   d249126162f4ad7919ac0deec96288da
#
_cell.length_a   1.000
_cell.length_b   1.000
_cell.length_c   1.000
_cell.angle_alpha   90.00
_cell.angle_beta   90.00
_cell.angle_gamma   90.00
#
_symmetry.space_group_name_H-M   'P 1'
#
loop_
_entity.id
_entity.type
_entity.pdbx_description
1 polymer ?
#
loop_
_entity_poly.entity_id
_entity_poly.type
_entity_poly.pdbx_seq_one_letter_code
_entity_poly.pdbx_strand_id
1 'polypeptide(L)'
;MTLSVPFTFSQSSLQDYNDCPRRFQLRFIDKVQWPAVETAPLLENERRQVEGQIFHRMVQQYYIGLPEEKIALLASTDNLQRWWQNCLTHGPKPTSSSNFTELSLVSRIGKHRVIAKYDLVAIKPDATITIYDWKTYLKRPKRIWMADRYQTRVYLSLLHRSKGKFSDTRNTEFGSIEMIYWYAEFPDHPEKFSYPAAQASQTWEALEELVNEIVARQSFPMTVNEKLCSFCIYRSFCERGTNAGEGDDIDIVSSVDDINLEQIQEIEF
;
A
#
# COMPACT_ATOMS: atom_id res chain seq x y z
N MET A 1 -12.05 -12.98 21.17
CA MET A 1 -11.13 -13.77 20.32
C MET A 1 -9.77 -13.09 20.31
N THR A 2 -8.68 -13.85 20.32
CA THR A 2 -7.32 -13.31 20.35
C THR A 2 -6.68 -13.44 18.96
N LEU A 3 -5.80 -12.50 18.62
CA LEU A 3 -4.98 -12.58 17.42
C LEU A 3 -4.19 -13.89 17.39
N SER A 4 -4.10 -14.52 16.22
CA SER A 4 -3.20 -15.67 16.02
C SER A 4 -1.74 -15.26 16.26
N VAL A 5 -0.92 -16.18 16.78
CA VAL A 5 0.52 -15.95 16.96
C VAL A 5 1.28 -17.00 16.15
N PRO A 6 2.13 -16.59 15.17
CA PRO A 6 2.35 -15.20 14.72
C PRO A 6 1.19 -14.67 13.86
N PHE A 7 0.93 -13.35 13.95
CA PHE A 7 0.08 -12.63 13.02
C PHE A 7 0.97 -11.79 12.09
N THR A 8 0.58 -11.66 10.82
CA THR A 8 1.32 -10.83 9.86
C THR A 8 0.55 -9.53 9.63
N PHE A 9 1.13 -8.43 10.10
CA PHE A 9 0.61 -7.09 9.87
C PHE A 9 1.03 -6.57 8.50
N SER A 10 0.15 -5.84 7.84
CA SER A 10 0.43 -5.09 6.62
C SER A 10 0.11 -3.61 6.84
N GLN A 11 0.52 -2.74 5.91
CA GLN A 11 0.14 -1.34 5.95
C GLN A 11 -1.40 -1.17 6.00
N SER A 12 -2.16 -2.03 5.30
CA SER A 12 -3.62 -1.98 5.30
C SER A 12 -4.22 -2.41 6.63
N SER A 13 -3.71 -3.48 7.26
CA SER A 13 -4.21 -3.92 8.57
C SER A 13 -3.94 -2.88 9.67
N LEU A 14 -2.77 -2.25 9.67
CA LEU A 14 -2.44 -1.18 10.60
C LEU A 14 -3.30 0.07 10.36
N GLN A 15 -3.55 0.41 9.08
CA GLN A 15 -4.43 1.51 8.73
C GLN A 15 -5.87 1.23 9.15
N ASP A 16 -6.38 0.01 8.92
CA ASP A 16 -7.72 -0.39 9.36
C ASP A 16 -7.90 -0.26 10.86
N TYR A 17 -6.88 -0.67 11.64
CA TYR A 17 -6.93 -0.50 13.09
C TYR A 17 -6.94 0.97 13.51
N ASN A 18 -6.06 1.78 12.92
CA ASN A 18 -5.98 3.21 13.23
C ASN A 18 -7.28 3.95 12.88
N ASP A 19 -7.86 3.65 11.73
CA ASP A 19 -9.10 4.28 11.27
C ASP A 19 -10.32 3.83 12.08
N CYS A 20 -10.40 2.52 12.36
CA CYS A 20 -11.49 1.90 13.12
C CYS A 20 -11.07 0.56 13.70
N PRO A 21 -10.78 0.46 15.01
CA PRO A 21 -10.43 -0.82 15.63
C PRO A 21 -11.47 -1.92 15.36
N ARG A 22 -12.76 -1.59 15.29
CA ARG A 22 -13.82 -2.56 14.95
C ARG A 22 -13.67 -3.12 13.55
N ARG A 23 -13.28 -2.30 12.54
CA ARG A 23 -13.02 -2.76 11.18
C ARG A 23 -11.87 -3.76 11.15
N PHE A 24 -10.79 -3.46 11.86
CA PHE A 24 -9.66 -4.39 12.01
C PHE A 24 -10.11 -5.73 12.63
N GLN A 25 -10.88 -5.69 13.71
CA GLN A 25 -11.40 -6.90 14.35
C GLN A 25 -12.21 -7.73 13.37
N LEU A 26 -13.22 -7.14 12.74
CA LEU A 26 -14.13 -7.85 11.83
C LEU A 26 -13.37 -8.49 10.66
N ARG A 27 -12.38 -7.76 10.12
CA ARG A 27 -11.65 -8.20 8.93
C ARG A 27 -10.58 -9.24 9.23
N PHE A 28 -9.76 -9.01 10.25
CA PHE A 28 -8.54 -9.79 10.48
C PHE A 28 -8.62 -10.78 11.65
N ILE A 29 -9.45 -10.53 12.65
CA ILE A 29 -9.62 -11.42 13.78
C ILE A 29 -10.80 -12.37 13.56
N ASP A 30 -11.98 -11.79 13.32
CA ASP A 30 -13.23 -12.54 13.18
C ASP A 30 -13.42 -13.04 11.74
N LYS A 31 -12.70 -12.49 10.76
CA LYS A 31 -12.73 -12.83 9.33
C LYS A 31 -14.15 -12.85 8.78
N VAL A 32 -14.94 -11.86 9.17
CA VAL A 32 -16.34 -11.74 8.77
C VAL A 32 -16.41 -11.44 7.29
N GLN A 33 -17.00 -12.34 6.52
CA GLN A 33 -17.38 -12.07 5.14
C GLN A 33 -18.77 -11.43 5.15
N TRP A 34 -18.80 -10.13 4.88
CA TRP A 34 -20.04 -9.37 4.85
C TRP A 34 -20.25 -8.80 3.46
N PRO A 35 -21.41 -9.06 2.82
CA PRO A 35 -21.68 -8.53 1.50
C PRO A 35 -21.79 -7.00 1.57
N ALA A 36 -21.02 -6.32 0.74
CA ALA A 36 -21.18 -4.89 0.57
C ALA A 36 -22.58 -4.58 0.01
N VAL A 37 -23.19 -3.49 0.44
CA VAL A 37 -24.47 -3.04 -0.12
C VAL A 37 -24.20 -2.50 -1.52
N GLU A 38 -24.78 -3.10 -2.55
CA GLU A 38 -24.65 -2.66 -3.94
C GLU A 38 -25.30 -1.29 -4.13
N THR A 39 -24.50 -0.26 -4.25
CA THR A 39 -24.92 1.09 -4.58
C THR A 39 -24.11 1.61 -5.76
N ALA A 40 -24.65 2.49 -6.58
CA ALA A 40 -23.95 3.03 -7.74
C ALA A 40 -22.54 3.61 -7.41
N PRO A 41 -22.32 4.39 -6.32
CA PRO A 41 -21.00 4.85 -5.94
C PRO A 41 -20.02 3.72 -5.59
N LEU A 42 -20.53 2.62 -4.99
CA LEU A 42 -19.69 1.47 -4.63
C LEU A 42 -19.23 0.70 -5.87
N LEU A 43 -20.15 0.42 -6.81
CA LEU A 43 -19.82 -0.26 -8.07
C LEU A 43 -18.82 0.53 -8.90
N GLU A 44 -18.93 1.86 -8.92
CA GLU A 44 -17.96 2.70 -9.61
C GLU A 44 -16.58 2.65 -8.91
N ASN A 45 -16.55 2.63 -7.59
CA ASN A 45 -15.31 2.47 -6.83
C ASN A 45 -14.67 1.10 -7.12
N GLU A 46 -15.44 0.01 -7.12
CA GLU A 46 -14.95 -1.33 -7.45
C GLU A 46 -14.37 -1.38 -8.88
N ARG A 47 -15.05 -0.78 -9.85
CA ARG A 47 -14.53 -0.67 -11.22
C ARG A 47 -13.19 0.04 -11.26
N ARG A 48 -13.04 1.16 -10.54
CA ARG A 48 -11.78 1.90 -10.45
C ARG A 48 -10.68 1.09 -9.79
N GLN A 49 -11.00 0.31 -8.75
CA GLN A 49 -10.03 -0.59 -8.12
C GLN A 49 -9.54 -1.65 -9.10
N VAL A 50 -10.44 -2.24 -9.90
CA VAL A 50 -10.07 -3.21 -10.95
C VAL A 50 -9.18 -2.55 -12.02
N GLU A 51 -9.54 -1.36 -12.49
CA GLU A 51 -8.70 -0.59 -13.43
C GLU A 51 -7.32 -0.28 -12.83
N GLY A 52 -7.27 0.09 -11.55
CA GLY A 52 -6.02 0.30 -10.83
C GLY A 52 -5.14 -0.96 -10.80
N GLN A 53 -5.72 -2.12 -10.46
CA GLN A 53 -4.99 -3.39 -10.46
C GLN A 53 -4.46 -3.77 -11.86
N ILE A 54 -5.27 -3.55 -12.92
CA ILE A 54 -4.83 -3.75 -14.31
C ILE A 54 -3.65 -2.83 -14.62
N PHE A 55 -3.73 -1.56 -14.25
CA PHE A 55 -2.66 -0.60 -14.47
C PHE A 55 -1.36 -1.00 -13.77
N HIS A 56 -1.41 -1.39 -12.48
CA HIS A 56 -0.25 -1.90 -11.75
C HIS A 56 0.39 -3.09 -12.46
N ARG A 57 -0.44 -4.02 -12.96
CA ARG A 57 0.05 -5.17 -13.73
C ARG A 57 0.70 -4.75 -15.06
N MET A 58 0.14 -3.77 -15.76
CA MET A 58 0.74 -3.23 -16.99
C MET A 58 2.12 -2.65 -16.71
N VAL A 59 2.24 -1.83 -15.67
CA VAL A 59 3.51 -1.22 -15.29
C VAL A 59 4.52 -2.27 -14.84
N GLN A 60 4.10 -3.26 -14.04
CA GLN A 60 4.96 -4.39 -13.68
C GLN A 60 5.53 -5.09 -14.92
N GLN A 61 4.65 -5.43 -15.88
CA GLN A 61 5.06 -6.10 -17.12
C GLN A 61 6.05 -5.27 -17.95
N TYR A 62 5.88 -3.96 -17.96
CA TYR A 62 6.81 -3.03 -18.60
C TYR A 62 8.21 -3.09 -18.00
N TYR A 63 8.29 -3.05 -16.65
CA TYR A 63 9.59 -3.09 -15.96
C TYR A 63 10.30 -4.45 -16.01
N ILE A 64 9.58 -5.54 -16.27
CA ILE A 64 10.18 -6.85 -16.53
C ILE A 64 10.51 -7.08 -18.02
N GLY A 65 10.26 -6.07 -18.87
CA GLY A 65 10.72 -6.05 -20.28
C GLY A 65 9.77 -6.68 -21.29
N LEU A 66 8.46 -6.79 -20.98
CA LEU A 66 7.50 -7.17 -22.01
C LEU A 66 7.33 -6.04 -23.05
N PRO A 67 7.09 -6.38 -24.33
CA PRO A 67 6.86 -5.39 -25.39
C PRO A 67 5.67 -4.50 -25.11
N GLU A 68 5.84 -3.18 -25.30
CA GLU A 68 4.82 -2.16 -25.04
C GLU A 68 3.52 -2.43 -25.81
N GLU A 69 3.62 -2.90 -27.05
CA GLU A 69 2.47 -3.20 -27.90
C GLU A 69 1.59 -4.32 -27.34
N LYS A 70 2.21 -5.30 -26.66
CA LYS A 70 1.47 -6.37 -26.00
C LYS A 70 0.79 -5.91 -24.73
N ILE A 71 1.46 -5.05 -23.96
CA ILE A 71 0.92 -4.49 -22.73
C ILE A 71 -0.24 -3.55 -23.06
N ALA A 72 -0.13 -2.74 -24.12
CA ALA A 72 -1.18 -1.82 -24.55
C ALA A 72 -2.53 -2.50 -24.84
N LEU A 73 -2.53 -3.80 -25.18
CA LEU A 73 -3.76 -4.57 -25.39
C LEU A 73 -4.60 -4.75 -24.09
N LEU A 74 -3.99 -4.57 -22.93
CA LEU A 74 -4.69 -4.61 -21.63
C LEU A 74 -5.42 -3.30 -21.33
N ALA A 75 -5.11 -2.20 -22.03
CA ALA A 75 -5.72 -0.89 -21.84
C ALA A 75 -7.10 -0.81 -22.50
N SER A 76 -8.06 -1.53 -21.93
CA SER A 76 -9.42 -1.70 -22.49
C SER A 76 -10.38 -0.53 -22.20
N THR A 77 -10.01 0.41 -21.34
CA THR A 77 -10.82 1.59 -21.00
C THR A 77 -10.04 2.88 -21.27
N ASP A 78 -10.76 3.99 -21.41
CA ASP A 78 -10.16 5.32 -21.63
C ASP A 78 -9.20 5.71 -20.52
N ASN A 79 -9.53 5.36 -19.25
CA ASN A 79 -8.66 5.59 -18.10
C ASN A 79 -7.35 4.82 -18.25
N LEU A 80 -7.41 3.52 -18.53
CA LEU A 80 -6.22 2.68 -18.70
C LEU A 80 -5.35 3.15 -19.87
N GLN A 81 -5.94 3.56 -20.99
CA GLN A 81 -5.22 4.10 -22.14
C GLN A 81 -4.49 5.38 -21.77
N ARG A 82 -5.16 6.33 -21.10
CA ARG A 82 -4.57 7.58 -20.65
C ARG A 82 -3.45 7.35 -19.64
N TRP A 83 -3.68 6.52 -18.61
CA TRP A 83 -2.67 6.22 -17.58
C TRP A 83 -1.45 5.50 -18.17
N TRP A 84 -1.68 4.60 -19.12
CA TRP A 84 -0.59 3.93 -19.82
C TRP A 84 0.25 4.89 -20.65
N GLN A 85 -0.39 5.78 -21.41
CA GLN A 85 0.31 6.80 -22.16
C GLN A 85 1.10 7.77 -21.26
N ASN A 86 0.52 8.16 -20.13
CA ASN A 86 1.20 8.97 -19.12
C ASN A 86 2.42 8.22 -18.54
N CYS A 87 2.30 6.92 -18.29
CA CYS A 87 3.40 6.10 -17.81
C CYS A 87 4.56 6.04 -18.84
N LEU A 88 4.25 5.82 -20.10
CA LEU A 88 5.25 5.78 -21.17
C LEU A 88 5.96 7.12 -21.37
N THR A 89 5.25 8.23 -21.20
CA THR A 89 5.77 9.57 -21.47
C THR A 89 6.48 10.18 -20.26
N HIS A 90 5.90 10.08 -19.07
CA HIS A 90 6.33 10.78 -17.86
C HIS A 90 6.75 9.84 -16.73
N GLY A 91 6.45 8.54 -16.84
CA GLY A 91 6.79 7.57 -15.82
C GLY A 91 8.30 7.49 -15.57
N PRO A 92 8.73 7.10 -14.38
CA PRO A 92 10.15 6.93 -14.08
C PRO A 92 10.74 5.89 -15.04
N LYS A 93 11.88 6.21 -15.65
CA LYS A 93 12.55 5.30 -16.57
C LYS A 93 13.43 4.32 -15.80
N PRO A 94 13.53 3.06 -16.24
CA PRO A 94 14.40 2.08 -15.61
C PRO A 94 15.87 2.37 -15.91
N THR A 95 16.44 3.39 -15.23
CA THR A 95 17.87 3.79 -15.36
C THR A 95 18.74 3.22 -14.25
N SER A 96 18.17 2.38 -13.39
CA SER A 96 18.84 1.79 -12.24
C SER A 96 19.69 0.58 -12.63
N SER A 97 20.69 0.31 -11.84
CA SER A 97 21.50 -0.92 -11.96
C SER A 97 20.68 -2.17 -11.63
N SER A 98 19.67 -2.04 -10.77
CA SER A 98 18.79 -3.15 -10.38
C SER A 98 17.39 -2.64 -10.08
N ASN A 99 16.39 -3.33 -10.66
CA ASN A 99 14.96 -3.10 -10.45
C ASN A 99 14.31 -4.37 -9.89
N PHE A 100 13.53 -4.20 -8.83
CA PHE A 100 12.75 -5.27 -8.21
C PHE A 100 11.28 -4.89 -8.25
N THR A 101 10.50 -5.54 -9.12
CA THR A 101 9.05 -5.36 -9.22
C THR A 101 8.33 -6.30 -8.28
N GLU A 102 7.22 -5.85 -7.70
CA GLU A 102 6.37 -6.66 -6.81
C GLU A 102 7.15 -7.29 -5.63
N LEU A 103 8.19 -6.57 -5.17
CA LEU A 103 9.06 -7.04 -4.12
C LEU A 103 8.32 -7.11 -2.79
N SER A 104 8.31 -8.28 -2.16
CA SER A 104 7.76 -8.47 -0.83
C SER A 104 8.87 -8.57 0.20
N LEU A 105 8.82 -7.72 1.23
CA LEU A 105 9.73 -7.78 2.36
C LEU A 105 8.95 -8.06 3.65
N VAL A 106 9.54 -8.91 4.48
CA VAL A 106 8.99 -9.27 5.79
C VAL A 106 10.04 -9.02 6.86
N SER A 107 9.63 -8.49 7.99
CA SER A 107 10.47 -8.38 9.19
C SER A 107 9.70 -8.76 10.44
N ARG A 108 10.43 -9.25 11.45
CA ARG A 108 9.85 -9.53 12.77
C ARG A 108 9.52 -8.23 13.50
N ILE A 109 8.41 -8.25 14.22
CA ILE A 109 7.95 -7.19 15.12
C ILE A 109 7.40 -7.86 16.38
N GLY A 110 8.18 -7.89 17.44
CA GLY A 110 7.88 -8.73 18.61
C GLY A 110 7.75 -10.22 18.25
N LYS A 111 6.60 -10.82 18.60
CA LYS A 111 6.25 -12.21 18.25
C LYS A 111 5.49 -12.33 16.92
N HIS A 112 5.34 -11.22 16.20
CA HIS A 112 4.57 -11.08 14.98
C HIS A 112 5.47 -10.71 13.81
N ARG A 113 4.89 -10.47 12.64
CA ARG A 113 5.57 -10.06 11.41
C ARG A 113 4.94 -8.79 10.87
N VAL A 114 5.73 -7.98 10.17
CA VAL A 114 5.23 -6.90 9.31
C VAL A 114 5.68 -7.18 7.90
N ILE A 115 4.75 -7.05 6.96
CA ILE A 115 4.99 -7.24 5.53
C ILE A 115 4.72 -5.94 4.77
N ALA A 116 5.53 -5.70 3.74
CA ALA A 116 5.25 -4.71 2.70
C ALA A 116 5.49 -5.33 1.33
N LYS A 117 4.61 -5.00 0.39
CA LYS A 117 4.74 -5.36 -1.03
C LYS A 117 4.93 -4.06 -1.80
N TYR A 118 6.07 -3.92 -2.45
CA TYR A 118 6.48 -2.73 -3.18
C TYR A 118 6.21 -2.93 -4.67
N ASP A 119 5.58 -1.97 -5.33
CA ASP A 119 5.35 -2.04 -6.78
C ASP A 119 6.68 -2.08 -7.54
N LEU A 120 7.60 -1.18 -7.16
CA LEU A 120 8.96 -1.16 -7.69
C LEU A 120 9.95 -0.64 -6.66
N VAL A 121 11.04 -1.36 -6.47
CA VAL A 121 12.23 -0.88 -5.76
C VAL A 121 13.37 -0.78 -6.75
N ALA A 122 13.94 0.41 -6.91
CA ALA A 122 15.05 0.68 -7.81
C ALA A 122 16.29 1.09 -7.02
N ILE A 123 17.42 0.45 -7.32
CA ILE A 123 18.73 0.82 -6.75
C ILE A 123 19.49 1.61 -7.81
N LYS A 124 19.75 2.87 -7.53
CA LYS A 124 20.48 3.77 -8.42
C LYS A 124 22.00 3.56 -8.35
N PRO A 125 22.76 4.00 -9.36
CA PRO A 125 24.23 3.88 -9.36
C PRO A 125 24.92 4.57 -8.17
N ASP A 126 24.31 5.61 -7.59
CA ASP A 126 24.76 6.31 -6.39
C ASP A 126 24.37 5.60 -5.09
N ALA A 127 23.93 4.35 -5.15
CA ALA A 127 23.41 3.56 -4.05
C ALA A 127 22.14 4.14 -3.36
N THR A 128 21.46 5.09 -3.98
CA THR A 128 20.12 5.53 -3.51
C THR A 128 19.10 4.44 -3.82
N ILE A 129 18.31 4.06 -2.82
CA ILE A 129 17.18 3.14 -3.01
C ILE A 129 15.91 3.96 -3.15
N THR A 130 15.21 3.79 -4.26
CA THR A 130 13.94 4.48 -4.53
C THR A 130 12.80 3.47 -4.61
N ILE A 131 11.79 3.67 -3.77
CA ILE A 131 10.49 2.99 -3.87
C ILE A 131 9.63 3.81 -4.83
N TYR A 132 9.07 3.19 -5.84
CA TYR A 132 7.98 3.76 -6.62
C TYR A 132 6.69 3.02 -6.28
N ASP A 133 5.63 3.78 -6.07
CA ASP A 133 4.29 3.28 -5.78
C ASP A 133 3.31 4.01 -6.70
N TRP A 134 2.61 3.23 -7.50
CA TRP A 134 1.71 3.74 -8.53
C TRP A 134 0.34 4.05 -7.95
N LYS A 135 -0.19 5.23 -8.25
CA LYS A 135 -1.51 5.65 -7.79
C LYS A 135 -2.38 6.08 -8.96
N THR A 136 -3.61 5.58 -8.96
CA THR A 136 -4.63 5.88 -9.98
C THR A 136 -5.74 6.79 -9.46
N TYR A 137 -5.43 7.62 -8.45
CA TYR A 137 -6.38 8.54 -7.85
C TYR A 137 -6.85 9.60 -8.85
N LEU A 138 -8.16 9.89 -8.86
CA LEU A 138 -8.76 10.95 -9.69
C LEU A 138 -8.57 12.34 -9.08
N LYS A 139 -8.28 12.43 -7.79
CA LYS A 139 -7.95 13.65 -7.09
C LYS A 139 -6.63 13.45 -6.37
N ARG A 140 -5.74 14.42 -6.49
CA ARG A 140 -4.44 14.35 -5.82
C ARG A 140 -4.62 14.54 -4.31
N PRO A 141 -4.23 13.56 -3.48
CA PRO A 141 -4.33 13.68 -2.04
C PRO A 141 -3.36 14.73 -1.50
N LYS A 142 -3.67 15.28 -0.32
CA LYS A 142 -2.77 16.21 0.36
C LYS A 142 -1.52 15.48 0.83
N ARG A 143 -0.34 16.10 0.63
CA ARG A 143 0.96 15.54 1.04
C ARG A 143 0.98 15.11 2.51
N ILE A 144 0.42 15.92 3.41
CA ILE A 144 0.38 15.61 4.85
C ILE A 144 -0.39 14.32 5.12
N TRP A 145 -1.49 14.11 4.41
CA TRP A 145 -2.28 12.90 4.53
C TRP A 145 -1.49 11.66 4.06
N MET A 146 -0.76 11.76 2.93
CA MET A 146 0.10 10.68 2.45
C MET A 146 1.25 10.36 3.40
N ALA A 147 1.83 11.39 4.04
CA ALA A 147 2.89 11.23 5.04
C ALA A 147 2.41 10.43 6.26
N ASP A 148 1.16 10.61 6.67
CA ASP A 148 0.56 9.97 7.84
C ASP A 148 0.05 8.54 7.58
N ARG A 149 -0.05 8.13 6.32
CA ARG A 149 -0.49 6.77 5.97
C ARG A 149 0.50 5.72 6.46
N TYR A 150 -0.03 4.62 6.95
CA TYR A 150 0.80 3.47 7.35
C TYR A 150 1.58 2.88 6.18
N GLN A 151 1.15 3.04 4.95
CA GLN A 151 1.91 2.66 3.77
C GLN A 151 3.26 3.39 3.73
N THR A 152 3.27 4.73 3.82
CA THR A 152 4.52 5.51 3.85
C THR A 152 5.42 5.11 5.02
N ARG A 153 4.84 4.97 6.20
CA ARG A 153 5.57 4.64 7.44
C ARG A 153 6.17 3.24 7.39
N VAL A 154 5.38 2.24 7.02
CA VAL A 154 5.82 0.83 6.95
C VAL A 154 6.83 0.65 5.83
N TYR A 155 6.55 1.17 4.64
CA TYR A 155 7.41 0.95 3.47
C TYR A 155 8.81 1.51 3.69
N LEU A 156 8.92 2.75 4.12
CA LEU A 156 10.22 3.39 4.37
C LEU A 156 10.98 2.74 5.53
N SER A 157 10.32 2.48 6.67
CA SER A 157 11.01 1.90 7.83
C SER A 157 11.38 0.43 7.63
N LEU A 158 10.53 -0.38 6.99
CA LEU A 158 10.84 -1.78 6.70
C LEU A 158 11.99 -1.90 5.69
N LEU A 159 12.01 -1.05 4.65
CA LEU A 159 13.12 -1.05 3.68
C LEU A 159 14.44 -0.64 4.34
N HIS A 160 14.43 0.36 5.24
CA HIS A 160 15.62 0.70 6.03
C HIS A 160 16.17 -0.48 6.84
N ARG A 161 15.30 -1.27 7.45
CA ARG A 161 15.68 -2.49 8.18
C ARG A 161 16.22 -3.59 7.29
N SER A 162 15.75 -3.65 6.06
CA SER A 162 16.04 -4.71 5.09
C SER A 162 17.15 -4.35 4.10
N LYS A 163 17.67 -3.11 4.14
CA LYS A 163 18.64 -2.61 3.13
C LYS A 163 19.87 -3.50 2.96
N GLY A 164 20.35 -4.15 4.01
CA GLY A 164 21.48 -5.08 3.95
C GLY A 164 21.24 -6.30 3.04
N LYS A 165 19.99 -6.62 2.70
CA LYS A 165 19.65 -7.72 1.78
C LYS A 165 19.91 -7.38 0.31
N PHE A 166 20.09 -6.11 -0.02
CA PHE A 166 20.37 -5.62 -1.37
C PHE A 166 21.86 -5.44 -1.64
N SER A 167 22.71 -5.71 -0.67
CA SER A 167 24.16 -5.56 -0.79
C SER A 167 24.78 -6.91 -1.14
N ASP A 168 25.42 -7.00 -2.31
CA ASP A 168 26.24 -8.16 -2.69
C ASP A 168 27.56 -8.21 -1.90
N THR A 169 27.95 -7.12 -1.26
CA THR A 169 29.15 -7.02 -0.42
C THR A 169 28.84 -6.41 0.92
N ARG A 170 29.47 -6.90 2.00
CA ARG A 170 29.30 -6.42 3.39
C ARG A 170 29.63 -4.95 3.60
N ASN A 171 30.15 -4.25 2.60
CA ASN A 171 30.65 -2.86 2.68
C ASN A 171 29.86 -1.86 1.82
N THR A 172 28.74 -2.21 1.21
CA THR A 172 27.96 -1.22 0.46
C THR A 172 27.16 -0.38 1.45
N GLU A 173 27.62 0.85 1.71
CA GLU A 173 26.80 1.86 2.37
C GLU A 173 25.74 2.34 1.36
N PHE A 174 24.50 1.96 1.62
CA PHE A 174 23.39 2.55 0.86
C PHE A 174 23.25 4.03 1.24
N GLY A 175 23.07 4.85 0.22
CA GLY A 175 22.76 6.26 0.35
C GLY A 175 21.38 6.51 1.01
N SER A 176 20.63 7.44 0.48
CA SER A 176 19.28 7.74 0.98
C SER A 176 18.27 6.68 0.54
N ILE A 177 17.22 6.49 1.33
CA ILE A 177 16.02 5.73 0.95
C ILE A 177 14.89 6.73 0.76
N GLU A 178 14.27 6.68 -0.39
CA GLU A 178 13.17 7.56 -0.76
C GLU A 178 11.99 6.77 -1.32
N MET A 179 10.79 7.32 -1.15
CA MET A 179 9.55 6.79 -1.71
C MET A 179 8.88 7.85 -2.57
N ILE A 180 8.49 7.47 -3.76
CA ILE A 180 7.82 8.34 -4.72
C ILE A 180 6.44 7.73 -5.00
N TYR A 181 5.40 8.45 -4.61
CA TYR A 181 4.05 8.21 -5.10
C TYR A 181 3.93 8.87 -6.47
N TRP A 182 3.81 8.05 -7.50
CA TRP A 182 3.60 8.53 -8.85
C TRP A 182 2.13 8.36 -9.23
N TYR A 183 1.51 9.46 -9.66
CA TYR A 183 0.07 9.49 -9.94
C TYR A 183 -0.16 9.39 -11.44
N ALA A 184 -0.85 8.33 -11.88
CA ALA A 184 -1.15 8.10 -13.30
C ALA A 184 -2.02 9.20 -13.91
N GLU A 185 -2.88 9.83 -13.11
CA GLU A 185 -3.71 10.98 -13.54
C GLU A 185 -2.96 12.32 -13.48
N PHE A 186 -1.91 12.43 -12.65
CA PHE A 186 -1.14 13.66 -12.43
C PHE A 186 0.35 13.38 -12.57
N PRO A 187 0.83 12.96 -13.78
CA PRO A 187 2.17 12.40 -13.95
C PRO A 187 3.31 13.41 -13.65
N ASP A 188 3.05 14.71 -13.79
CA ASP A 188 4.03 15.77 -13.53
C ASP A 188 4.09 16.21 -12.05
N HIS A 189 3.29 15.59 -11.19
CA HIS A 189 3.15 15.96 -9.79
C HIS A 189 3.36 14.80 -8.81
N PRO A 190 4.46 14.04 -8.89
CA PRO A 190 4.75 12.99 -7.93
C PRO A 190 5.01 13.56 -6.54
N GLU A 191 4.70 12.77 -5.50
CA GLU A 191 5.02 13.11 -4.11
C GLU A 191 6.20 12.27 -3.63
N LYS A 192 7.24 12.95 -3.15
CA LYS A 192 8.46 12.30 -2.65
C LYS A 192 8.56 12.38 -1.13
N PHE A 193 8.84 11.24 -0.50
CA PHE A 193 9.12 11.11 0.91
C PHE A 193 10.48 10.44 1.11
N SER A 194 11.24 10.93 2.08
CA SER A 194 12.51 10.31 2.45
C SER A 194 12.64 10.32 3.97
N TYR A 195 13.10 9.21 4.52
CA TYR A 195 13.37 9.10 5.95
C TYR A 195 14.88 9.00 6.16
N PRO A 196 15.48 9.90 6.95
CA PRO A 196 16.79 9.64 7.55
C PRO A 196 16.74 8.38 8.41
N ALA A 197 17.87 7.72 8.59
CA ALA A 197 17.93 6.48 9.37
C ALA A 197 17.33 6.62 10.78
N ALA A 198 17.55 7.75 11.43
CA ALA A 198 16.98 8.04 12.75
C ALA A 198 15.44 8.07 12.71
N GLN A 199 14.85 8.75 11.72
CA GLN A 199 13.40 8.80 11.56
C GLN A 199 12.81 7.42 11.24
N ALA A 200 13.48 6.62 10.41
CA ALA A 200 13.06 5.25 10.11
C ALA A 200 13.06 4.38 11.37
N SER A 201 14.06 4.51 12.23
CA SER A 201 14.14 3.79 13.52
C SER A 201 13.01 4.23 14.46
N GLN A 202 12.80 5.52 14.65
CA GLN A 202 11.71 6.05 15.48
C GLN A 202 10.33 5.59 14.97
N THR A 203 10.14 5.61 13.64
CA THR A 203 8.89 5.12 13.04
C THR A 203 8.70 3.63 13.29
N TRP A 204 9.78 2.84 13.24
CA TRP A 204 9.69 1.42 13.55
C TRP A 204 9.35 1.17 15.02
N GLU A 205 9.92 1.90 15.95
CA GLU A 205 9.59 1.83 17.38
C GLU A 205 8.12 2.15 17.61
N ALA A 206 7.58 3.20 16.98
CA ALA A 206 6.16 3.52 17.05
C ALA A 206 5.26 2.42 16.45
N LEU A 207 5.72 1.73 15.40
CA LEU A 207 5.01 0.55 14.87
C LEU A 207 5.03 -0.63 15.85
N GLU A 208 6.13 -0.84 16.56
CA GLU A 208 6.24 -1.86 17.62
C GLU A 208 5.29 -1.56 18.78
N GLU A 209 5.22 -0.31 19.22
CA GLU A 209 4.26 0.12 20.25
C GLU A 209 2.83 -0.11 19.82
N LEU A 210 2.46 0.27 18.57
CA LEU A 210 1.13 0.04 18.03
C LEU A 210 0.79 -1.45 17.95
N VAL A 211 1.70 -2.27 17.48
CA VAL A 211 1.48 -3.73 17.41
C VAL A 211 1.26 -4.30 18.81
N ASN A 212 2.06 -3.86 19.80
CA ASN A 212 1.88 -4.29 21.19
C ASN A 212 0.51 -3.83 21.75
N GLU A 213 0.06 -2.61 21.43
CA GLU A 213 -1.27 -2.12 21.79
C GLU A 213 -2.36 -3.03 21.18
N ILE A 214 -2.29 -3.32 19.87
CA ILE A 214 -3.27 -4.18 19.18
C ILE A 214 -3.35 -5.55 19.82
N VAL A 215 -2.19 -6.14 20.11
CA VAL A 215 -2.10 -7.50 20.69
C VAL A 215 -2.66 -7.58 22.11
N ALA A 216 -2.44 -6.53 22.91
CA ALA A 216 -2.94 -6.44 24.28
C ALA A 216 -4.44 -6.09 24.37
N ARG A 217 -5.04 -5.64 23.26
CA ARG A 217 -6.40 -5.09 23.27
C ARG A 217 -7.46 -6.18 23.47
N GLN A 218 -8.38 -5.94 24.38
CA GLN A 218 -9.50 -6.85 24.68
C GLN A 218 -10.81 -6.43 23.98
N SER A 219 -10.95 -5.14 23.63
CA SER A 219 -12.14 -4.57 23.03
C SER A 219 -11.77 -3.66 21.86
N PHE A 220 -12.51 -3.80 20.77
CA PHE A 220 -12.28 -3.08 19.51
C PHE A 220 -13.50 -2.19 19.22
N PRO A 221 -13.52 -0.93 19.73
CA PRO A 221 -14.63 -0.03 19.53
C PRO A 221 -14.75 0.45 18.09
N MET A 222 -15.95 0.84 17.70
CA MET A 222 -16.17 1.55 16.45
C MET A 222 -15.53 2.93 16.50
N THR A 223 -15.10 3.43 15.34
CA THR A 223 -14.61 4.81 15.21
C THR A 223 -15.73 5.81 15.54
N VAL A 224 -15.34 6.94 16.11
CA VAL A 224 -16.24 8.09 16.30
C VAL A 224 -16.34 8.95 15.03
N ASN A 225 -15.38 8.81 14.12
CA ASN A 225 -15.39 9.52 12.84
C ASN A 225 -16.19 8.71 11.79
N GLU A 226 -17.48 9.02 11.67
CA GLU A 226 -18.38 8.31 10.76
C GLU A 226 -18.06 8.51 9.27
N LYS A 227 -17.28 9.53 8.91
CA LYS A 227 -16.80 9.69 7.53
C LYS A 227 -15.98 8.48 7.07
N LEU A 228 -15.24 7.85 7.99
CA LEU A 228 -14.47 6.63 7.70
C LEU A 228 -15.36 5.40 7.45
N CYS A 229 -16.66 5.52 7.73
CA CYS A 229 -17.65 4.47 7.44
C CYS A 229 -18.26 4.59 6.04
N SER A 230 -18.06 5.70 5.32
CA SER A 230 -18.72 6.01 4.04
C SER A 230 -18.56 4.90 2.99
N PHE A 231 -17.38 4.28 2.92
CA PHE A 231 -17.06 3.17 1.99
C PHE A 231 -16.64 1.89 2.72
N CYS A 232 -16.92 1.80 4.03
CA CYS A 232 -16.61 0.60 4.80
C CYS A 232 -17.60 -0.52 4.46
N ILE A 233 -17.08 -1.70 4.07
CA ILE A 233 -17.91 -2.88 3.75
C ILE A 233 -18.76 -3.33 4.94
N TYR A 234 -18.31 -3.09 6.19
CA TYR A 234 -19.02 -3.46 7.41
C TYR A 234 -19.99 -2.38 7.90
N ARG A 235 -20.26 -1.36 7.11
CA ARG A 235 -21.08 -0.23 7.52
C ARG A 235 -22.48 -0.66 7.99
N SER A 236 -23.18 -1.45 7.17
CA SER A 236 -24.50 -1.99 7.52
C SER A 236 -24.43 -2.98 8.70
N PHE A 237 -23.38 -3.78 8.80
CA PHE A 237 -23.12 -4.65 9.96
C PHE A 237 -22.96 -3.86 11.26
N CYS A 238 -22.38 -2.68 11.19
CA CYS A 238 -22.19 -1.77 12.34
C CYS A 238 -23.36 -0.80 12.57
N GLU A 239 -24.50 -1.00 11.90
CA GLU A 239 -25.69 -0.14 11.99
C GLU A 239 -25.43 1.35 11.66
N ARG A 240 -24.42 1.61 10.80
CA ARG A 240 -24.04 2.97 10.33
C ARG A 240 -24.72 3.34 8.99
N GLY A 241 -25.84 2.66 8.67
CA GLY A 241 -26.63 2.88 7.46
C GLY A 241 -26.19 2.06 6.26
N THR A 242 -26.94 2.18 5.17
CA THR A 242 -26.75 1.40 3.93
C THR A 242 -26.27 2.25 2.75
N ASN A 243 -26.40 3.57 2.82
CA ASN A 243 -26.01 4.46 1.72
C ASN A 243 -24.48 4.69 1.74
N ALA A 244 -23.80 4.43 0.63
CA ALA A 244 -22.42 4.80 0.48
C ALA A 244 -22.24 6.33 0.52
N GLY A 245 -21.04 6.79 0.86
CA GLY A 245 -20.67 8.19 0.81
C GLY A 245 -20.73 8.77 -0.61
N GLU A 246 -20.74 10.09 -0.73
CA GLU A 246 -20.63 10.76 -2.02
C GLU A 246 -19.22 10.60 -2.60
N GLY A 247 -19.08 10.74 -3.93
CA GLY A 247 -17.85 10.44 -4.66
C GLY A 247 -16.59 11.20 -4.21
N ASP A 248 -16.76 12.32 -3.50
CA ASP A 248 -15.63 13.12 -2.97
C ASP A 248 -14.90 12.45 -1.79
N ASP A 249 -15.54 11.47 -1.13
CA ASP A 249 -14.96 10.73 -0.01
C ASP A 249 -14.21 9.44 -0.45
N ILE A 250 -14.24 9.09 -1.74
CA ILE A 250 -13.68 7.83 -2.29
C ILE A 250 -12.16 7.74 -2.08
N ASP A 251 -11.46 8.87 -2.19
CA ASP A 251 -9.99 8.92 -2.08
C ASP A 251 -9.46 8.60 -0.69
N ILE A 252 -10.35 8.58 0.32
CA ILE A 252 -9.97 8.34 1.73
C ILE A 252 -9.87 6.83 2.04
N VAL A 253 -10.56 5.98 1.27
CA VAL A 253 -10.75 4.57 1.62
C VAL A 253 -10.07 3.60 0.65
N SER A 254 -9.66 4.04 -0.54
CA SER A 254 -9.25 3.19 -1.64
C SER A 254 -7.79 2.74 -1.61
N SER A 255 -7.31 2.19 -0.52
CA SER A 255 -6.11 1.37 -0.55
C SER A 255 -6.40 -0.02 0.01
N VAL A 256 -7.25 -0.75 -0.68
CA VAL A 256 -7.34 -2.19 -0.48
C VAL A 256 -6.32 -2.83 -1.42
N ASP A 257 -5.05 -2.59 -1.17
CA ASP A 257 -4.02 -3.50 -1.60
C ASP A 257 -4.14 -4.73 -0.68
N ASP A 258 -5.08 -5.61 -0.99
CA ASP A 258 -5.15 -6.92 -0.37
C ASP A 258 -3.92 -7.70 -0.85
N ILE A 259 -2.86 -7.62 -0.06
CA ILE A 259 -1.75 -8.56 -0.19
C ILE A 259 -2.35 -9.93 0.11
N ASN A 260 -2.51 -10.75 -0.92
CA ASN A 260 -2.85 -12.14 -0.72
C ASN A 260 -1.64 -12.84 -0.11
N LEU A 261 -1.66 -12.98 1.22
CA LEU A 261 -0.57 -13.57 1.98
C LEU A 261 -0.33 -15.04 1.61
N GLU A 262 -1.33 -15.74 1.04
CA GLU A 262 -1.21 -17.13 0.59
C GLU A 262 -0.33 -17.27 -0.67
N GLN A 263 -0.13 -16.18 -1.42
CA GLN A 263 0.72 -16.17 -2.62
C GLN A 263 2.17 -15.78 -2.35
N ILE A 264 2.50 -15.42 -1.10
CA ILE A 264 3.87 -15.07 -0.73
C ILE A 264 4.59 -16.33 -0.32
N GLN A 265 5.54 -16.80 -1.13
CA GLN A 265 6.47 -17.84 -0.73
C GLN A 265 7.27 -17.34 0.49
N GLU A 266 7.13 -18.04 1.62
CA GLU A 266 8.01 -17.83 2.77
C GLU A 266 9.43 -18.24 2.34
N ILE A 267 10.31 -17.25 2.22
CA ILE A 267 11.74 -17.53 2.17
C ILE A 267 12.16 -17.68 3.63
N GLU A 268 12.30 -18.92 4.10
CA GLU A 268 12.93 -19.21 5.39
C GLU A 268 14.40 -18.81 5.31
N PHE A 269 14.87 -18.04 6.31
CA PHE A 269 16.26 -17.59 6.46
C PHE A 269 16.90 -18.23 7.69
#